data_6dadc71fa341c2a6ca7b89bafc735345
#
_entry.id   6dadc71fa341c2a6ca7b89bafc735345
#
_cell.length_a   1.000
_cell.length_b   1.000
_cell.length_c   1.000
_cell.angle_alpha   90.00
_cell.angle_beta   90.00
_cell.angle_gamma   90.00
#
_symmetry.space_group_name_H-M   'P 1'
#
loop_
_entity.id
_entity.type
_entity.pdbx_description
1 polymer ?
#
loop_
_entity_poly.entity_id
_entity_poly.type
_entity_poly.pdbx_seq_one_letter_code
_entity_poly.pdbx_strand_id
1 'polypeptide(L)'
;MAKNNNLHAAKTAKNDEFYTQLSDIEKELNNYKDFFNGKVVYCNCDDPRESNFFKFFSMNFERLGLKKLITTGYKKDGHGVAYVYEGDKNGNRKVDETEIQTIQLQGNGGYETEECITFLKEADVVVTNPPFSLFRDYVKQLMDYNKKFLIIGNSNAITYKEIFPYLKDNQLWLGMNWVKEFIQPNGETKKFGNICWFTNIINPKRNKPLDLYKKYNPTDYKIYDNYCAINVDKVAEIPEDDYIDIEIDEEDYPKWKAAYGDDVEILEN
;
A
#
# COMPACT_ATOMS: atom_id res chain seq x y z
N MET A 1 -0.57 27.69 -10.21
CA MET A 1 -0.44 26.24 -10.05
C MET A 1 0.87 25.81 -10.67
N ALA A 2 1.85 25.41 -9.87
CA ALA A 2 3.12 24.91 -10.40
C ALA A 2 2.89 23.56 -11.08
N LYS A 3 3.07 23.50 -12.40
CA LYS A 3 3.09 22.24 -13.14
C LYS A 3 4.27 21.42 -12.65
N ASN A 4 4.01 20.21 -12.18
CA ASN A 4 5.03 19.29 -11.72
C ASN A 4 5.79 18.71 -12.92
N ASN A 5 6.69 19.54 -13.48
CA ASN A 5 7.47 19.24 -14.68
C ASN A 5 8.35 17.98 -14.52
N ASN A 6 8.68 17.61 -13.29
CA ASN A 6 9.49 16.41 -13.00
C ASN A 6 8.74 15.10 -13.27
N LEU A 7 7.41 15.06 -13.03
CA LEU A 7 6.57 13.88 -13.33
C LEU A 7 6.40 13.69 -14.86
N HIS A 8 6.31 14.79 -15.61
CA HIS A 8 6.24 14.71 -17.07
C HIS A 8 7.59 14.30 -17.70
N ALA A 9 8.71 14.75 -17.14
CA ALA A 9 10.03 14.37 -17.59
C ALA A 9 10.33 12.87 -17.29
N ALA A 10 9.92 12.35 -16.14
CA ALA A 10 10.04 10.93 -15.79
C ALA A 10 9.24 10.04 -16.75
N LYS A 11 8.00 10.44 -17.08
CA LYS A 11 7.13 9.74 -18.04
C LYS A 11 7.74 9.65 -19.45
N THR A 12 8.54 10.64 -19.84
CA THR A 12 9.16 10.70 -21.17
C THR A 12 10.49 9.92 -21.25
N ALA A 13 11.15 9.70 -20.12
CA ALA A 13 12.53 9.21 -20.06
C ALA A 13 12.69 7.71 -19.74
N LYS A 14 11.61 6.90 -19.69
CA LYS A 14 11.65 5.48 -19.22
C LYS A 14 12.20 5.28 -17.79
N ASN A 15 12.34 6.35 -16.99
CA ASN A 15 12.90 6.28 -15.65
C ASN A 15 11.84 6.00 -14.55
N ASP A 16 10.67 5.50 -14.93
CA ASP A 16 9.54 5.23 -14.02
C ASP A 16 9.36 3.73 -13.74
N GLU A 17 10.21 2.89 -14.33
CA GLU A 17 10.24 1.46 -14.08
C GLU A 17 11.26 1.13 -12.99
N PHE A 18 10.78 0.62 -11.88
CA PHE A 18 11.59 0.23 -10.73
C PHE A 18 11.18 -1.16 -10.28
N TYR A 19 12.14 -2.09 -10.26
CA TYR A 19 11.89 -3.45 -9.77
C TYR A 19 11.99 -3.50 -8.25
N THR A 20 10.90 -3.94 -7.64
CA THR A 20 10.83 -4.16 -6.19
C THR A 20 11.72 -5.33 -5.80
N GLN A 21 12.48 -5.19 -4.73
CA GLN A 21 13.31 -6.29 -4.23
C GLN A 21 12.45 -7.43 -3.67
N LEU A 22 12.89 -8.67 -3.89
CA LEU A 22 12.18 -9.85 -3.42
C LEU A 22 12.00 -9.84 -1.89
N SER A 23 13.01 -9.37 -1.16
CA SER A 23 12.99 -9.24 0.30
C SER A 23 11.90 -8.29 0.80
N ASP A 24 11.63 -7.19 0.09
CA ASP A 24 10.58 -6.23 0.47
C ASP A 24 9.19 -6.81 0.18
N ILE A 25 9.04 -7.56 -0.92
CA ILE A 25 7.82 -8.28 -1.25
C ILE A 25 7.54 -9.33 -0.17
N GLU A 26 8.52 -10.16 0.15
CA GLU A 26 8.40 -11.21 1.15
C GLU A 26 8.04 -10.64 2.53
N LYS A 27 8.70 -9.57 2.95
CA LYS A 27 8.47 -8.93 4.24
C LYS A 27 7.05 -8.42 4.38
N GLU A 28 6.49 -7.81 3.34
CA GLU A 28 5.11 -7.32 3.37
C GLU A 28 4.10 -8.46 3.29
N LEU A 29 4.25 -9.34 2.30
CA LEU A 29 3.28 -10.40 2.01
C LEU A 29 3.17 -11.44 3.13
N ASN A 30 4.21 -11.64 3.93
CA ASN A 30 4.15 -12.50 5.11
C ASN A 30 3.09 -12.05 6.15
N ASN A 31 2.68 -10.78 6.13
CA ASN A 31 1.59 -10.30 7.00
C ASN A 31 0.20 -10.70 6.48
N TYR A 32 0.08 -11.20 5.25
CA TYR A 32 -1.18 -11.52 4.57
C TYR A 32 -1.23 -12.96 4.05
N LYS A 33 -0.28 -13.81 4.41
CA LYS A 33 -0.12 -15.17 3.84
C LYS A 33 -1.40 -16.00 3.83
N ASP A 34 -2.18 -15.94 4.91
CA ASP A 34 -3.41 -16.72 5.05
C ASP A 34 -4.54 -16.22 4.13
N PHE A 35 -4.45 -14.97 3.67
CA PHE A 35 -5.41 -14.36 2.75
C PHE A 35 -5.33 -14.98 1.34
N PHE A 36 -4.16 -15.45 0.92
CA PHE A 36 -3.94 -15.92 -0.45
C PHE A 36 -4.48 -17.33 -0.75
N ASN A 37 -4.85 -18.10 0.27
CA ASN A 37 -5.32 -19.46 0.08
C ASN A 37 -6.57 -19.53 -0.82
N GLY A 38 -6.50 -20.33 -1.88
CA GLY A 38 -7.54 -20.51 -2.88
C GLY A 38 -7.74 -19.31 -3.83
N LYS A 39 -6.84 -18.33 -3.83
CA LYS A 39 -6.99 -17.08 -4.60
C LYS A 39 -6.33 -17.13 -5.97
N VAL A 40 -6.91 -16.39 -6.90
CA VAL A 40 -6.30 -16.01 -8.17
C VAL A 40 -5.57 -14.69 -7.95
N VAL A 41 -4.23 -14.73 -8.04
CA VAL A 41 -3.36 -13.55 -7.90
C VAL A 41 -3.04 -12.99 -9.26
N TYR A 42 -3.15 -11.68 -9.42
CA TYR A 42 -2.78 -10.97 -10.63
C TYR A 42 -1.68 -9.95 -10.35
N CYS A 43 -0.55 -10.10 -11.05
CA CYS A 43 0.58 -9.18 -11.03
C CYS A 43 0.71 -8.55 -12.41
N ASN A 44 0.36 -7.29 -12.54
CA ASN A 44 0.55 -6.54 -13.77
C ASN A 44 1.56 -5.40 -13.56
N CYS A 45 1.84 -4.64 -14.61
CA CYS A 45 2.75 -3.49 -14.59
C CYS A 45 4.25 -3.80 -14.52
N ASP A 46 4.66 -5.04 -14.32
CA ASP A 46 6.06 -5.49 -14.39
C ASP A 46 6.27 -6.43 -15.58
N ASP A 47 7.50 -6.51 -16.10
CA ASP A 47 7.85 -7.57 -17.05
C ASP A 47 7.79 -8.94 -16.33
N PRO A 48 6.94 -9.89 -16.76
CA PRO A 48 6.81 -11.17 -16.07
C PRO A 48 8.10 -11.97 -15.94
N ARG A 49 9.06 -11.78 -16.84
CA ARG A 49 10.37 -12.47 -16.81
C ARG A 49 11.30 -11.92 -15.75
N GLU A 50 11.23 -10.60 -15.51
CA GLU A 50 12.10 -9.89 -14.56
C GLU A 50 11.41 -9.68 -13.21
N SER A 51 10.07 -9.76 -13.18
CA SER A 51 9.26 -9.42 -12.01
C SER A 51 9.58 -10.31 -10.81
N ASN A 52 9.98 -9.67 -9.72
CA ASN A 52 10.11 -10.35 -8.43
C ASN A 52 8.75 -10.74 -7.82
N PHE A 53 7.64 -10.14 -8.27
CA PHE A 53 6.29 -10.57 -7.89
C PHE A 53 5.98 -11.95 -8.46
N PHE A 54 6.25 -12.15 -9.76
CA PHE A 54 6.09 -13.46 -10.37
C PHE A 54 6.98 -14.51 -9.68
N LYS A 55 8.25 -14.19 -9.46
CA LYS A 55 9.19 -15.09 -8.76
C LYS A 55 8.68 -15.44 -7.36
N PHE A 56 8.24 -14.45 -6.58
CA PHE A 56 7.72 -14.68 -5.24
C PHE A 56 6.51 -15.62 -5.24
N PHE A 57 5.49 -15.31 -6.04
CA PHE A 57 4.25 -16.08 -6.02
C PHE A 57 4.41 -17.46 -6.65
N SER A 58 5.18 -17.61 -7.71
CA SER A 58 5.44 -18.92 -8.32
C SER A 58 6.23 -19.85 -7.38
N MET A 59 7.29 -19.34 -6.74
CA MET A 59 8.09 -20.11 -5.77
C MET A 59 7.31 -20.49 -4.49
N ASN A 60 6.31 -19.72 -4.13
CA ASN A 60 5.50 -19.93 -2.91
C ASN A 60 4.07 -20.40 -3.23
N PHE A 61 3.80 -20.80 -4.44
CA PHE A 61 2.47 -21.14 -4.94
C PHE A 61 1.75 -22.15 -4.05
N GLU A 62 2.38 -23.30 -3.83
CA GLU A 62 1.85 -24.38 -2.98
C GLU A 62 1.76 -23.96 -1.51
N ARG A 63 2.78 -23.27 -1.00
CA ARG A 63 2.82 -22.81 0.40
C ARG A 63 1.71 -21.81 0.72
N LEU A 64 1.37 -20.96 -0.24
CA LEU A 64 0.28 -19.97 -0.10
C LEU A 64 -1.09 -20.55 -0.46
N GLY A 65 -1.12 -21.77 -1.04
CA GLY A 65 -2.33 -22.43 -1.50
C GLY A 65 -3.02 -21.67 -2.62
N LEU A 66 -2.27 -21.07 -3.55
CA LEU A 66 -2.84 -20.29 -4.64
C LEU A 66 -3.66 -21.19 -5.58
N LYS A 67 -4.71 -20.62 -6.16
CA LYS A 67 -5.48 -21.24 -7.21
C LYS A 67 -4.85 -21.02 -8.60
N LYS A 68 -4.40 -19.79 -8.84
CA LYS A 68 -3.81 -19.35 -10.10
C LYS A 68 -2.97 -18.10 -9.90
N LEU A 69 -1.87 -17.99 -10.63
CA LEU A 69 -1.07 -16.78 -10.76
C LEU A 69 -1.12 -16.30 -12.20
N ILE A 70 -1.50 -15.05 -12.40
CA ILE A 70 -1.53 -14.38 -13.69
C ILE A 70 -0.59 -13.18 -13.64
N THR A 71 0.22 -13.00 -14.67
CA THR A 71 1.04 -11.79 -14.81
C THR A 71 0.94 -11.24 -16.21
N THR A 72 0.99 -9.92 -16.35
CA THR A 72 1.01 -9.27 -17.67
C THR A 72 2.10 -8.22 -17.73
N GLY A 73 2.88 -8.26 -18.82
CA GLY A 73 3.92 -7.29 -19.09
C GLY A 73 3.49 -6.27 -20.13
N TYR A 74 3.71 -4.99 -19.81
CA TYR A 74 3.51 -3.89 -20.73
C TYR A 74 4.67 -3.77 -21.72
N LYS A 75 4.35 -3.54 -22.99
CA LYS A 75 5.33 -3.26 -24.03
C LYS A 75 4.92 -2.03 -24.81
N LYS A 76 5.73 -0.99 -24.76
CA LYS A 76 5.42 0.31 -25.37
C LYS A 76 5.14 0.21 -26.88
N ASP A 77 5.99 -0.51 -27.59
CA ASP A 77 5.91 -0.69 -29.02
C ASP A 77 5.77 -2.19 -29.32
N GLY A 78 4.52 -2.65 -29.46
CA GLY A 78 4.21 -4.03 -29.80
C GLY A 78 3.17 -4.67 -28.91
N HIS A 79 3.18 -5.99 -28.90
CA HIS A 79 2.21 -6.79 -28.16
C HIS A 79 2.78 -7.16 -26.77
N GLY A 80 1.97 -6.99 -25.74
CA GLY A 80 2.27 -7.45 -24.40
C GLY A 80 2.27 -8.98 -24.30
N VAL A 81 2.66 -9.48 -23.16
CA VAL A 81 2.67 -10.92 -22.87
C VAL A 81 2.00 -11.17 -21.53
N ALA A 82 1.26 -12.27 -21.42
CA ALA A 82 0.77 -12.76 -20.15
C ALA A 82 1.36 -14.11 -19.83
N TYR A 83 1.69 -14.38 -18.56
CA TYR A 83 2.04 -15.67 -18.03
C TYR A 83 0.95 -16.11 -17.07
N VAL A 84 0.58 -17.40 -17.21
CA VAL A 84 -0.36 -18.06 -16.32
C VAL A 84 0.31 -19.28 -15.73
N TYR A 85 0.31 -19.39 -14.41
CA TYR A 85 0.86 -20.51 -13.67
C TYR A 85 -0.19 -21.08 -12.72
N GLU A 86 -0.38 -22.37 -12.74
CA GLU A 86 -1.40 -23.10 -11.97
C GLU A 86 -0.80 -24.20 -11.07
N GLY A 87 0.45 -24.00 -10.66
CA GLY A 87 1.16 -24.88 -9.75
C GLY A 87 2.02 -25.94 -10.42
N ASP A 88 2.73 -26.67 -9.59
CA ASP A 88 3.61 -27.79 -9.98
C ASP A 88 2.78 -29.00 -10.42
N LYS A 89 2.66 -29.22 -11.72
CA LYS A 89 1.86 -30.33 -12.32
C LYS A 89 2.67 -31.61 -12.45
N ASN A 90 4.00 -31.51 -12.49
CA ASN A 90 4.89 -32.66 -12.66
C ASN A 90 5.44 -33.22 -11.33
N GLY A 91 5.21 -32.52 -10.20
CA GLY A 91 5.55 -32.97 -8.85
C GLY A 91 7.03 -32.80 -8.49
N ASN A 92 7.80 -32.05 -9.27
CA ASN A 92 9.24 -31.89 -9.05
C ASN A 92 9.60 -30.79 -8.07
N ARG A 93 8.60 -30.01 -7.59
CA ARG A 93 8.72 -28.88 -6.66
C ARG A 93 9.56 -27.71 -7.19
N LYS A 94 9.59 -27.54 -8.50
CA LYS A 94 10.26 -26.44 -9.18
C LYS A 94 9.24 -25.74 -10.09
N VAL A 95 9.51 -24.50 -10.39
CA VAL A 95 8.74 -23.75 -11.38
C VAL A 95 9.39 -23.95 -12.73
N ASP A 96 8.75 -24.73 -13.58
CA ASP A 96 9.27 -25.05 -14.90
C ASP A 96 8.59 -24.22 -16.00
N GLU A 97 9.33 -23.85 -17.03
CA GLU A 97 8.78 -23.14 -18.18
C GLU A 97 7.64 -23.90 -18.88
N THR A 98 7.65 -25.23 -18.80
CA THR A 98 6.59 -26.09 -19.37
C THR A 98 5.26 -25.98 -18.62
N GLU A 99 5.27 -25.50 -17.40
CA GLU A 99 4.10 -25.30 -16.55
C GLU A 99 3.56 -23.86 -16.63
N ILE A 100 4.33 -22.96 -17.24
CA ILE A 100 3.96 -21.58 -17.44
C ILE A 100 3.33 -21.43 -18.82
N GLN A 101 2.01 -21.21 -18.85
CA GLN A 101 1.33 -20.87 -20.09
C GLN A 101 1.68 -19.43 -20.49
N THR A 102 2.31 -19.28 -21.65
CA THR A 102 2.60 -17.97 -22.24
C THR A 102 1.52 -17.59 -23.24
N ILE A 103 0.90 -16.41 -23.06
CA ILE A 103 -0.15 -15.89 -23.92
C ILE A 103 0.36 -14.58 -24.55
N GLN A 104 0.42 -14.52 -25.87
CA GLN A 104 0.73 -13.30 -26.59
C GLN A 104 -0.55 -12.45 -26.64
N LEU A 105 -0.49 -11.23 -26.08
CA LEU A 105 -1.61 -10.31 -26.09
C LEU A 105 -1.76 -9.63 -27.44
N GLN A 106 -2.98 -9.28 -27.82
CA GLN A 106 -3.26 -8.47 -29.00
C GLN A 106 -2.90 -7.00 -28.76
N GLY A 107 -3.17 -6.52 -27.55
CA GLY A 107 -2.78 -5.19 -27.08
C GLY A 107 -1.37 -5.13 -26.54
N ASN A 108 -0.99 -3.95 -26.06
CA ASN A 108 0.35 -3.69 -25.51
C ASN A 108 0.55 -4.19 -24.07
N GLY A 109 -0.46 -4.83 -23.46
CA GLY A 109 -0.41 -5.32 -22.08
C GLY A 109 -0.57 -4.22 -21.01
N GLY A 110 -0.98 -3.02 -21.40
CA GLY A 110 -1.34 -1.96 -20.47
C GLY A 110 -2.54 -2.35 -19.61
N TYR A 111 -2.56 -1.94 -18.37
CA TYR A 111 -3.61 -2.32 -17.41
C TYR A 111 -5.03 -1.89 -17.84
N GLU A 112 -5.16 -0.95 -18.77
CA GLU A 112 -6.41 -0.44 -19.32
C GLU A 112 -6.94 -1.27 -20.51
N THR A 113 -6.11 -2.18 -21.07
CA THR A 113 -6.51 -2.97 -22.24
C THR A 113 -7.61 -3.99 -21.89
N GLU A 114 -8.47 -4.30 -22.85
CA GLU A 114 -9.59 -5.25 -22.64
C GLU A 114 -9.12 -6.61 -22.15
N GLU A 115 -7.97 -7.09 -22.64
CA GLU A 115 -7.38 -8.35 -22.21
C GLU A 115 -6.93 -8.29 -20.76
N CYS A 116 -6.22 -7.20 -20.36
CA CYS A 116 -5.80 -7.00 -18.97
C CYS A 116 -6.99 -6.78 -18.03
N ILE A 117 -8.06 -6.14 -18.50
CA ILE A 117 -9.32 -6.03 -17.76
C ILE A 117 -9.98 -7.41 -17.59
N THR A 118 -9.88 -8.29 -18.58
CA THR A 118 -10.40 -9.67 -18.46
C THR A 118 -9.64 -10.43 -17.37
N PHE A 119 -8.31 -10.37 -17.33
CA PHE A 119 -7.52 -10.93 -16.24
C PHE A 119 -7.83 -10.27 -14.89
N LEU A 120 -8.00 -8.95 -14.87
CA LEU A 120 -8.43 -8.24 -13.68
C LEU A 120 -9.77 -8.76 -13.15
N LYS A 121 -10.75 -9.00 -14.01
CA LYS A 121 -12.06 -9.54 -13.61
C LYS A 121 -11.93 -10.94 -13.02
N GLU A 122 -11.07 -11.80 -13.59
CA GLU A 122 -10.79 -13.14 -13.09
C GLU A 122 -10.09 -13.14 -11.73
N ALA A 123 -9.21 -12.17 -11.50
CA ALA A 123 -8.40 -12.09 -10.29
C ALA A 123 -9.24 -11.83 -9.03
N ASP A 124 -8.86 -12.47 -7.92
CA ASP A 124 -9.36 -12.15 -6.58
C ASP A 124 -8.56 -11.00 -5.95
N VAL A 125 -7.26 -10.95 -6.25
CA VAL A 125 -6.33 -9.98 -5.66
C VAL A 125 -5.27 -9.53 -6.66
N VAL A 126 -4.97 -8.24 -6.63
CA VAL A 126 -3.89 -7.63 -7.43
C VAL A 126 -2.71 -7.29 -6.53
N VAL A 127 -1.52 -7.77 -6.91
CA VAL A 127 -0.28 -7.46 -6.17
C VAL A 127 0.79 -7.01 -7.17
N THR A 128 1.19 -5.73 -7.10
CA THR A 128 2.08 -5.16 -8.11
C THR A 128 2.74 -3.85 -7.66
N ASN A 129 3.67 -3.38 -8.48
CA ASN A 129 4.25 -2.04 -8.40
C ASN A 129 3.83 -1.23 -9.63
N PRO A 130 2.72 -0.50 -9.60
CA PRO A 130 2.27 0.29 -10.74
C PRO A 130 3.16 1.51 -10.94
N PRO A 131 3.26 2.04 -12.18
CA PRO A 131 3.94 3.31 -12.43
C PRO A 131 3.35 4.42 -11.56
N PHE A 132 4.21 5.14 -10.82
CA PHE A 132 3.74 6.15 -9.86
C PHE A 132 2.97 7.30 -10.51
N SER A 133 3.25 7.60 -11.78
CA SER A 133 2.52 8.59 -12.57
C SER A 133 1.07 8.20 -12.84
N LEU A 134 0.75 6.91 -12.83
CA LEU A 134 -0.58 6.34 -13.12
C LEU A 134 -1.31 5.89 -11.83
N PHE A 135 -0.70 6.07 -10.67
CA PHE A 135 -1.19 5.50 -9.40
C PHE A 135 -2.66 5.85 -9.09
N ARG A 136 -3.09 7.08 -9.38
CA ARG A 136 -4.46 7.54 -9.11
C ARG A 136 -5.49 6.78 -9.93
N ASP A 137 -5.25 6.71 -11.24
CA ASP A 137 -6.16 6.05 -12.19
C ASP A 137 -6.16 4.54 -11.95
N TYR A 138 -5.00 4.00 -11.58
CA TYR A 138 -4.84 2.59 -11.26
C TYR A 138 -5.63 2.20 -9.99
N VAL A 139 -5.49 2.95 -8.90
CA VAL A 139 -6.28 2.70 -7.66
C VAL A 139 -7.76 2.84 -7.95
N LYS A 140 -8.16 3.87 -8.71
CA LYS A 140 -9.55 4.04 -9.11
C LYS A 140 -10.08 2.80 -9.83
N GLN A 141 -9.34 2.26 -10.81
CA GLN A 141 -9.72 1.05 -11.53
C GLN A 141 -9.90 -0.12 -10.57
N LEU A 142 -8.95 -0.36 -9.66
CA LEU A 142 -9.04 -1.46 -8.69
C LEU A 142 -10.28 -1.34 -7.79
N MET A 143 -10.61 -0.14 -7.36
CA MET A 143 -11.80 0.13 -6.55
C MET A 143 -13.09 -0.02 -7.37
N ASP A 144 -13.14 0.49 -8.59
CA ASP A 144 -14.31 0.36 -9.48
C ASP A 144 -14.62 -1.11 -9.81
N TYR A 145 -13.60 -1.95 -9.94
CA TYR A 145 -13.74 -3.40 -10.14
C TYR A 145 -13.86 -4.20 -8.83
N ASN A 146 -13.96 -3.50 -7.69
CA ASN A 146 -14.07 -4.11 -6.35
C ASN A 146 -12.98 -5.17 -6.08
N LYS A 147 -11.75 -4.89 -6.47
CA LYS A 147 -10.64 -5.82 -6.29
C LYS A 147 -9.96 -5.64 -4.94
N LYS A 148 -9.54 -6.75 -4.35
CA LYS A 148 -8.55 -6.72 -3.28
C LYS A 148 -7.18 -6.45 -3.88
N PHE A 149 -6.36 -5.68 -3.18
CA PHE A 149 -5.04 -5.35 -3.71
C PHE A 149 -4.01 -5.06 -2.62
N LEU A 150 -2.77 -5.24 -3.00
CA LEU A 150 -1.58 -4.84 -2.24
C LEU A 150 -0.58 -4.27 -3.25
N ILE A 151 -0.47 -2.95 -3.32
CA ILE A 151 0.30 -2.25 -4.35
C ILE A 151 1.29 -1.26 -3.75
N ILE A 152 2.37 -1.02 -4.47
CA ILE A 152 3.39 -0.05 -4.06
C ILE A 152 3.04 1.34 -4.59
N GLY A 153 3.23 2.36 -3.77
CA GLY A 153 2.98 3.75 -4.14
C GLY A 153 3.77 4.73 -3.31
N ASN A 154 3.77 5.98 -3.77
CA ASN A 154 4.36 7.06 -3.00
C ASN A 154 3.41 7.45 -1.84
N SER A 155 3.92 7.56 -0.62
CA SER A 155 3.12 7.90 0.56
C SER A 155 2.43 9.27 0.44
N ASN A 156 2.95 10.19 -0.37
CA ASN A 156 2.26 11.45 -0.66
C ASN A 156 0.89 11.24 -1.33
N ALA A 157 0.64 10.05 -1.89
CA ALA A 157 -0.67 9.74 -2.47
C ALA A 157 -1.82 9.80 -1.46
N ILE A 158 -1.56 9.68 -0.17
CA ILE A 158 -2.58 9.86 0.88
C ILE A 158 -3.25 11.23 0.83
N THR A 159 -2.57 12.26 0.29
CA THR A 159 -3.10 13.62 0.16
C THR A 159 -3.79 13.88 -1.18
N TYR A 160 -3.82 12.90 -2.09
CA TYR A 160 -4.46 13.10 -3.39
C TYR A 160 -5.98 13.07 -3.24
N LYS A 161 -6.65 14.00 -3.90
CA LYS A 161 -8.12 14.13 -3.84
C LYS A 161 -8.87 12.86 -4.30
N GLU A 162 -8.23 12.04 -5.16
CA GLU A 162 -8.77 10.78 -5.66
C GLU A 162 -8.55 9.61 -4.68
N ILE A 163 -7.57 9.71 -3.78
CA ILE A 163 -7.15 8.65 -2.85
C ILE A 163 -7.67 8.91 -1.44
N PHE A 164 -7.61 10.16 -0.98
CA PHE A 164 -7.97 10.54 0.38
C PHE A 164 -9.39 10.08 0.80
N PRO A 165 -10.44 10.16 -0.04
CA PRO A 165 -11.76 9.67 0.33
C PRO A 165 -11.78 8.21 0.76
N TYR A 166 -11.05 7.33 0.05
CA TYR A 166 -10.97 5.91 0.41
C TYR A 166 -10.28 5.68 1.76
N LEU A 167 -9.27 6.50 2.09
CA LEU A 167 -8.60 6.45 3.40
C LEU A 167 -9.55 6.93 4.51
N LYS A 168 -10.20 8.09 4.31
CA LYS A 168 -11.17 8.66 5.23
C LYS A 168 -12.32 7.69 5.53
N ASP A 169 -12.85 7.04 4.49
CA ASP A 169 -13.98 6.12 4.60
C ASP A 169 -13.55 4.70 4.99
N ASN A 170 -12.28 4.53 5.39
CA ASN A 170 -11.72 3.27 5.86
C ASN A 170 -11.85 2.11 4.86
N GLN A 171 -11.71 2.42 3.57
CA GLN A 171 -11.75 1.47 2.46
C GLN A 171 -10.35 1.13 1.92
N LEU A 172 -9.37 1.98 2.22
CA LEU A 172 -7.97 1.85 1.83
C LEU A 172 -7.08 2.26 3.00
N TRP A 173 -5.92 1.65 3.13
CA TRP A 173 -4.92 2.00 4.14
C TRP A 173 -3.51 1.67 3.68
N LEU A 174 -2.52 2.06 4.47
CA LEU A 174 -1.12 1.73 4.21
C LEU A 174 -0.82 0.30 4.68
N GLY A 175 0.14 -0.34 4.01
CA GLY A 175 0.70 -1.61 4.45
C GLY A 175 1.61 -1.47 5.66
N MET A 176 2.27 -2.57 6.02
CA MET A 176 3.04 -2.68 7.26
C MET A 176 4.50 -2.23 7.10
N ASN A 177 5.02 -2.23 5.88
CA ASN A 177 6.43 -1.97 5.62
C ASN A 177 6.65 -0.86 4.60
N TRP A 178 7.78 -0.19 4.74
CA TRP A 178 8.26 0.81 3.77
C TRP A 178 9.24 0.15 2.82
N VAL A 179 9.18 0.54 1.55
CA VAL A 179 10.13 0.13 0.52
C VAL A 179 11.15 1.25 0.36
N LYS A 180 12.40 0.96 0.66
CA LYS A 180 13.46 1.97 0.67
C LYS A 180 14.33 1.97 -0.59
N GLU A 181 14.44 0.83 -1.24
CA GLU A 181 15.38 0.63 -2.34
C GLU A 181 14.72 -0.17 -3.47
N PHE A 182 14.99 0.24 -4.70
CA PHE A 182 14.54 -0.41 -5.91
C PHE A 182 15.72 -0.71 -6.82
N ILE A 183 15.59 -1.73 -7.64
CA ILE A 183 16.54 -2.04 -8.70
C ILE A 183 16.05 -1.36 -9.98
N GLN A 184 16.92 -0.58 -10.61
CA GLN A 184 16.65 0.02 -11.91
C GLN A 184 16.92 -1.00 -13.04
N PRO A 185 16.38 -0.80 -14.25
CA PRO A 185 16.65 -1.66 -15.40
C PRO A 185 18.14 -1.81 -15.76
N ASN A 186 18.98 -0.83 -15.37
CA ASN A 186 20.43 -0.89 -15.53
C ASN A 186 21.17 -1.67 -14.43
N GLY A 187 20.43 -2.23 -13.46
CA GLY A 187 20.97 -2.98 -12.31
C GLY A 187 21.41 -2.11 -11.13
N GLU A 188 21.34 -0.79 -11.23
CA GLU A 188 21.68 0.10 -10.12
C GLU A 188 20.54 0.18 -9.08
N THR A 189 20.91 0.37 -7.83
CA THR A 189 19.95 0.56 -6.74
C THR A 189 19.62 2.04 -6.57
N LYS A 190 18.33 2.37 -6.54
CA LYS A 190 17.84 3.71 -6.24
C LYS A 190 17.10 3.73 -4.92
N LYS A 191 17.46 4.70 -4.06
CA LYS A 191 16.84 4.88 -2.73
C LYS A 191 15.70 5.88 -2.78
N PHE A 192 14.62 5.53 -2.05
CA PHE A 192 13.46 6.39 -1.86
C PHE A 192 13.11 6.45 -0.37
N GLY A 193 12.67 7.61 0.10
CA GLY A 193 12.28 7.81 1.50
C GLY A 193 10.78 7.71 1.76
N ASN A 194 9.98 7.70 0.70
CA ASN A 194 8.54 7.92 0.78
C ASN A 194 7.72 6.90 -0.02
N ILE A 195 8.22 5.67 -0.14
CA ILE A 195 7.50 4.59 -0.82
C ILE A 195 7.00 3.58 0.20
N CYS A 196 5.72 3.22 0.09
CA CYS A 196 5.05 2.29 0.97
C CYS A 196 4.03 1.43 0.20
N TRP A 197 3.47 0.46 0.89
CA TRP A 197 2.38 -0.34 0.37
C TRP A 197 1.03 0.32 0.64
N PHE A 198 0.10 0.14 -0.28
CA PHE A 198 -1.31 0.50 -0.17
C PHE A 198 -2.16 -0.74 -0.34
N THR A 199 -3.19 -0.90 0.50
CA THR A 199 -4.01 -2.11 0.50
C THR A 199 -5.42 -1.85 0.99
N ASN A 200 -6.36 -2.69 0.54
CA ASN A 200 -7.69 -2.84 1.10
C ASN A 200 -7.94 -4.25 1.67
N ILE A 201 -6.85 -4.99 1.91
CA ILE A 201 -6.87 -6.31 2.56
C ILE A 201 -6.73 -6.10 4.07
N ILE A 202 -7.70 -6.59 4.83
CA ILE A 202 -7.65 -6.47 6.30
C ILE A 202 -6.47 -7.25 6.87
N ASN A 203 -5.65 -6.57 7.65
CA ASN A 203 -4.57 -7.18 8.42
C ASN A 203 -4.98 -7.22 9.91
N PRO A 204 -4.91 -8.38 10.57
CA PRO A 204 -5.26 -8.50 12.00
C PRO A 204 -4.46 -7.56 12.92
N LYS A 205 -3.24 -7.22 12.55
CA LYS A 205 -2.39 -6.32 13.34
C LYS A 205 -2.87 -4.87 13.33
N ARG A 206 -3.69 -4.48 12.34
CA ARG A 206 -4.16 -3.10 12.16
C ARG A 206 -4.96 -2.58 13.35
N ASN A 207 -5.77 -3.45 13.93
CA ASN A 207 -6.65 -3.11 15.05
C ASN A 207 -6.13 -3.69 16.39
N LYS A 208 -4.86 -4.12 16.42
CA LYS A 208 -4.24 -4.56 17.67
C LYS A 208 -4.07 -3.35 18.58
N PRO A 209 -4.55 -3.40 19.83
CA PRO A 209 -4.28 -2.35 20.80
C PRO A 209 -2.77 -2.11 20.93
N LEU A 210 -2.39 -0.87 21.20
CA LEU A 210 -0.99 -0.55 21.51
C LEU A 210 -0.59 -1.23 22.81
N ASP A 211 0.55 -1.90 22.81
CA ASP A 211 1.14 -2.44 24.03
C ASP A 211 1.80 -1.27 24.79
N LEU A 212 1.07 -0.66 25.73
CA LEU A 212 1.55 0.42 26.57
C LEU A 212 2.38 -0.17 27.70
N TYR A 213 3.63 0.24 27.81
CA TYR A 213 4.59 -0.32 28.79
C TYR A 213 5.11 0.70 29.81
N LYS A 214 4.70 1.97 29.69
CA LYS A 214 5.12 3.04 30.59
C LYS A 214 3.92 3.87 31.02
N LYS A 215 3.80 4.11 32.32
CA LYS A 215 2.75 4.99 32.85
C LYS A 215 3.10 6.46 32.61
N TYR A 216 2.06 7.25 32.40
CA TYR A 216 2.19 8.70 32.33
C TYR A 216 2.79 9.25 33.63
N ASN A 217 3.81 10.12 33.49
CA ASN A 217 4.39 10.87 34.58
C ASN A 217 4.54 12.33 34.14
N PRO A 218 3.84 13.27 34.76
CA PRO A 218 3.87 14.68 34.34
C PRO A 218 5.26 15.28 34.30
N THR A 219 6.19 14.79 35.13
CA THR A 219 7.57 15.32 35.17
C THR A 219 8.40 14.96 33.95
N ASP A 220 7.96 13.98 33.15
CA ASP A 220 8.64 13.55 31.93
C ASP A 220 8.33 14.47 30.74
N TYR A 221 7.40 15.41 30.88
CA TYR A 221 6.90 16.25 29.79
C TYR A 221 7.20 17.72 30.02
N LYS A 222 7.48 18.42 28.91
CA LYS A 222 7.71 19.85 28.95
C LYS A 222 6.36 20.57 29.04
N ILE A 223 6.21 21.43 30.04
CA ILE A 223 5.07 22.35 30.14
C ILE A 223 5.39 23.62 29.31
N TYR A 224 4.42 24.08 28.55
CA TYR A 224 4.54 25.31 27.75
C TYR A 224 3.84 26.45 28.47
N ASP A 225 4.54 27.58 28.64
CA ASP A 225 4.05 28.72 29.42
C ASP A 225 2.92 29.53 28.74
N ASN A 226 2.73 29.33 27.43
CA ASN A 226 1.85 30.15 26.61
C ASN A 226 0.53 29.49 26.24
N TYR A 227 0.36 28.20 26.48
CA TYR A 227 -0.86 27.44 26.18
C TYR A 227 -0.83 26.09 26.91
N CYS A 228 -2.02 25.57 27.18
CA CYS A 228 -2.16 24.24 27.76
C CYS A 228 -1.80 23.19 26.73
N ALA A 229 -0.56 22.71 26.78
CA ALA A 229 -0.09 21.66 25.91
C ALA A 229 1.01 20.83 26.61
N ILE A 230 1.05 19.56 26.30
CA ILE A 230 2.10 18.63 26.71
C ILE A 230 2.86 18.13 25.47
N ASN A 231 4.13 17.83 25.62
CA ASN A 231 4.90 17.20 24.55
C ASN A 231 4.54 15.70 24.49
N VAL A 232 3.69 15.35 23.53
CA VAL A 232 3.21 13.96 23.36
C VAL A 232 4.23 13.01 22.71
N ASP A 233 5.34 13.51 22.20
CA ASP A 233 6.39 12.67 21.56
C ASP A 233 7.00 11.64 22.53
N LYS A 234 6.85 11.86 23.84
CA LYS A 234 7.37 11.00 24.90
C LYS A 234 6.28 10.31 25.70
N VAL A 235 5.02 10.47 25.36
CA VAL A 235 3.92 9.80 26.06
C VAL A 235 3.95 8.33 25.66
N ALA A 236 4.26 7.48 26.63
CA ALA A 236 4.33 6.04 26.43
C ALA A 236 3.02 5.32 26.87
N GLU A 237 2.21 5.95 27.72
CA GLU A 237 0.93 5.44 28.19
C GLU A 237 -0.02 6.60 28.47
N ILE A 238 -1.23 6.52 27.95
CA ILE A 238 -2.33 7.40 28.33
C ILE A 238 -3.21 6.60 29.29
N PRO A 239 -3.37 7.02 30.55
CA PRO A 239 -4.25 6.34 31.49
C PRO A 239 -5.68 6.28 30.94
N GLU A 240 -6.37 5.14 31.10
CA GLU A 240 -7.74 4.96 30.61
C GLU A 240 -8.76 5.90 31.28
N ASP A 241 -8.43 6.46 32.46
CA ASP A 241 -9.33 7.27 33.28
C ASP A 241 -8.92 8.75 33.40
N ASP A 242 -7.85 9.19 32.72
CA ASP A 242 -7.45 10.58 32.80
C ASP A 242 -8.08 11.40 31.66
N TYR A 243 -9.24 11.96 31.96
CA TYR A 243 -9.60 13.25 31.39
C TYR A 243 -8.58 14.26 31.92
N ILE A 244 -7.92 15.01 31.04
CA ILE A 244 -7.12 16.15 31.47
C ILE A 244 -8.14 17.22 31.87
N ASP A 245 -8.37 17.35 33.15
CA ASP A 245 -9.11 18.49 33.69
C ASP A 245 -8.28 19.74 33.44
N ILE A 246 -8.63 20.48 32.41
CA ILE A 246 -8.05 21.78 32.13
C ILE A 246 -8.88 22.80 32.86
N GLU A 247 -8.32 23.38 33.94
CA GLU A 247 -8.89 24.60 34.51
C GLU A 247 -8.77 25.71 33.47
N ILE A 248 -9.92 26.07 32.89
CA ILE A 248 -10.01 27.18 31.94
C ILE A 248 -10.61 28.40 32.70
N ASP A 249 -9.92 29.54 32.66
CA ASP A 249 -10.46 30.78 33.19
C ASP A 249 -11.79 31.09 32.49
N GLU A 250 -12.80 31.52 33.25
CA GLU A 250 -14.13 31.83 32.73
C GLU A 250 -14.10 32.78 31.52
N GLU A 251 -13.09 33.67 31.46
CA GLU A 251 -12.92 34.60 30.36
C GLU A 251 -12.48 33.89 29.04
N ASP A 252 -11.85 32.75 29.09
CA ASP A 252 -11.39 32.02 27.92
C ASP A 252 -12.34 30.91 27.45
N TYR A 253 -13.34 30.56 28.26
CA TYR A 253 -14.33 29.54 27.91
C TYR A 253 -15.04 29.78 26.58
N PRO A 254 -15.49 31.03 26.23
CA PRO A 254 -16.10 31.24 24.92
C PRO A 254 -15.19 30.95 23.73
N LYS A 255 -13.89 31.17 23.88
CA LYS A 255 -12.89 30.88 22.85
C LYS A 255 -12.72 29.35 22.66
N TRP A 256 -12.69 28.62 23.77
CA TRP A 256 -12.60 27.16 23.76
C TRP A 256 -13.84 26.51 23.17
N LYS A 257 -15.03 26.99 23.57
CA LYS A 257 -16.29 26.50 23.01
C LYS A 257 -16.43 26.81 21.52
N ALA A 258 -15.93 27.93 21.04
CA ALA A 258 -15.90 28.28 19.62
C ALA A 258 -14.94 27.39 18.81
N ALA A 259 -13.85 26.90 19.44
CA ALA A 259 -12.84 26.11 18.80
C ALA A 259 -13.18 24.61 18.77
N TYR A 260 -13.85 24.10 19.82
CA TYR A 260 -14.04 22.65 20.04
C TYR A 260 -15.53 22.23 20.13
N GLY A 261 -16.47 23.16 19.97
CA GLY A 261 -17.91 22.87 19.94
C GLY A 261 -18.49 22.46 21.30
N ASP A 262 -19.51 21.60 21.24
CA ASP A 262 -20.24 21.14 22.43
C ASP A 262 -19.53 20.05 23.23
N ASP A 263 -18.32 19.67 22.81
CA ASP A 263 -17.49 18.70 23.56
C ASP A 263 -16.79 19.31 24.77
N VAL A 264 -17.00 20.60 25.03
CA VAL A 264 -16.49 21.31 26.20
C VAL A 264 -17.63 21.47 27.21
N GLU A 265 -17.61 20.67 28.28
CA GLU A 265 -18.55 20.77 29.42
C GLU A 265 -17.90 21.51 30.58
N ILE A 266 -18.68 22.40 31.23
CA ILE A 266 -18.29 23.00 32.52
C ILE A 266 -18.68 22.02 33.61
N LEU A 267 -17.68 21.46 34.31
CA LEU A 267 -17.93 20.75 35.56
C LEU A 267 -18.14 21.78 36.67
N GLU A 268 -19.37 22.01 37.10
CA GLU A 268 -19.65 22.80 38.29
C GLU A 268 -19.11 22.05 39.53
N ASN A 269 -18.18 22.70 40.25
CA ASN A 269 -17.66 22.23 41.55
C ASN A 269 -18.71 22.30 42.68
#